data_b154a83939d0ffaf83309e2a3d5c22a5
#
_entry.id   b154a83939d0ffaf83309e2a3d5c22a5
#
_cell.length_a   1.000
_cell.length_b   1.000
_cell.length_c   1.000
_cell.angle_alpha   90.00
_cell.angle_beta   90.00
_cell.angle_gamma   90.00
#
_symmetry.space_group_name_H-M   'P 1'
#
loop_
_entity.id
_entity.type
_entity.pdbx_description
1 polymer ?
#
loop_
_entity_poly.entity_id
_entity_poly.type
_entity_poly.pdbx_seq_one_letter_code
_entity_poly.pdbx_strand_id
1 'polypeptide(L)'
;MKTLLRSAAAAAAIALTAAACGSGGSAEDPAAAPVTLRVFAAASLQEPFEELGQQFESEHEDVTVEFSFAGSSTLVEQIQQGAPADVFASADTKNMDKLTDAGLEETDPVDFTTNTLRIAVPAGNPAGVTDLASLTGDLNLVVCAPEVPCGAATETVEEAAGLEFAPVSEEQSVTDVLNKVTSGEADAGLVYVTDVEKAGDAVEGIDFPEAQEAVNTYPITTVDGSANPQLGQEFVDLVTGEEGHKVLAGYGFGGA
;
A
#
# COMPACT_ATOMS: atom_id res chain seq x y z
N MET A 1 -34.45 54.24 45.71
CA MET A 1 -33.76 55.51 45.88
C MET A 1 -32.81 55.65 44.74
N LYS A 2 -33.18 56.39 43.67
CA LYS A 2 -32.67 57.75 43.33
C LYS A 2 -31.16 57.78 43.22
N THR A 3 -30.51 58.12 42.13
CA THR A 3 -30.60 59.24 41.15
C THR A 3 -29.69 58.94 39.97
N LEU A 4 -30.04 59.00 38.74
CA LEU A 4 -29.99 60.04 37.69
C LEU A 4 -28.84 61.06 37.77
N LEU A 5 -28.07 61.21 36.68
CA LEU A 5 -27.64 62.40 35.93
C LEU A 5 -26.67 61.96 34.82
N ARG A 6 -26.89 62.06 33.52
CA ARG A 6 -27.06 63.13 32.53
C ARG A 6 -25.81 64.00 32.28
N SER A 7 -25.51 64.05 31.01
CA SER A 7 -24.94 65.14 30.14
C SER A 7 -23.47 64.90 29.69
N ALA A 8 -22.95 65.25 28.52
CA ALA A 8 -23.52 65.80 27.29
C ALA A 8 -22.39 65.76 26.27
N ALA A 9 -22.78 65.67 25.04
CA ALA A 9 -22.14 65.95 23.74
C ALA A 9 -20.83 66.75 23.68
N ALA A 10 -19.93 66.34 22.79
CA ALA A 10 -19.20 67.29 21.90
C ALA A 10 -18.85 66.56 20.58
N ALA A 11 -19.42 67.02 19.52
CA ALA A 11 -19.08 66.72 18.15
C ALA A 11 -17.80 67.46 17.75
N ALA A 12 -16.89 66.78 17.09
CA ALA A 12 -15.84 67.42 16.27
C ALA A 12 -15.69 66.64 14.99
N ALA A 13 -16.25 67.20 13.92
CA ALA A 13 -16.02 66.81 12.54
C ALA A 13 -14.65 67.30 12.12
N ILE A 14 -13.79 66.42 11.66
CA ILE A 14 -12.63 66.77 10.84
C ILE A 14 -12.68 65.87 9.57
N ALA A 15 -13.02 66.52 8.48
CA ALA A 15 -12.80 66.03 7.13
C ALA A 15 -11.34 66.27 6.80
N LEU A 16 -10.66 65.26 6.24
CA LEU A 16 -9.51 65.49 5.36
C LEU A 16 -9.22 64.27 4.48
N THR A 17 -9.43 64.51 3.20
CA THR A 17 -8.59 64.25 2.03
C THR A 17 -8.16 62.84 1.72
N ALA A 18 -8.78 62.34 0.64
CA ALA A 18 -8.30 61.26 -0.21
C ALA A 18 -6.84 61.53 -0.66
N ALA A 19 -5.99 60.56 -0.40
CA ALA A 19 -4.77 60.35 -1.18
C ALA A 19 -4.85 58.93 -1.77
N ALA A 20 -5.30 58.86 -2.99
CA ALA A 20 -5.17 57.68 -3.84
C ALA A 20 -3.69 57.48 -4.16
N CYS A 21 -3.04 56.50 -3.51
CA CYS A 21 -1.85 55.87 -4.04
C CYS A 21 -2.24 54.44 -4.43
N GLY A 22 -2.45 54.27 -5.71
CA GLY A 22 -2.55 52.94 -6.32
C GLY A 22 -1.21 52.24 -6.17
N SER A 23 -1.17 51.28 -5.26
CA SER A 23 -0.22 50.20 -5.33
C SER A 23 -1.04 48.98 -5.78
N GLY A 24 -0.81 48.59 -7.02
CA GLY A 24 -1.25 47.27 -7.51
C GLY A 24 -0.54 46.21 -6.69
N GLY A 25 -1.14 45.83 -5.58
CA GLY A 25 -0.83 44.56 -4.92
C GLY A 25 -1.40 43.49 -5.82
N SER A 26 -0.54 42.77 -6.52
CA SER A 26 -0.90 41.44 -6.98
C SER A 26 -1.43 40.69 -5.72
N ALA A 27 -2.69 40.36 -5.70
CA ALA A 27 -3.16 39.38 -4.76
C ALA A 27 -2.39 38.08 -5.11
N GLU A 28 -1.40 37.72 -4.27
CA GLU A 28 -0.92 36.38 -4.25
C GLU A 28 -2.16 35.56 -3.91
N ASP A 29 -2.59 34.71 -4.86
CA ASP A 29 -3.54 33.66 -4.58
C ASP A 29 -3.00 32.91 -3.37
N PRO A 30 -3.81 32.70 -2.31
CA PRO A 30 -3.36 31.89 -1.20
C PRO A 30 -2.96 30.52 -1.78
N ALA A 31 -1.69 30.15 -1.63
CA ALA A 31 -1.21 28.85 -2.03
C ALA A 31 -2.21 27.81 -1.54
N ALA A 32 -2.71 26.98 -2.45
CA ALA A 32 -3.65 25.91 -2.11
C ALA A 32 -3.03 25.11 -0.96
N ALA A 33 -3.83 24.74 0.04
CA ALA A 33 -3.33 23.89 1.12
C ALA A 33 -2.86 22.57 0.51
N PRO A 34 -1.70 22.02 0.93
CA PRO A 34 -1.20 20.77 0.40
C PRO A 34 -2.24 19.67 0.58
N VAL A 35 -2.45 18.88 -0.49
CA VAL A 35 -3.41 17.77 -0.52
C VAL A 35 -2.67 16.49 -0.20
N THR A 36 -3.24 15.64 0.65
CA THR A 36 -2.68 14.33 0.95
C THR A 36 -3.51 13.26 0.26
N LEU A 37 -2.88 12.51 -0.65
CA LEU A 37 -3.44 11.31 -1.26
C LEU A 37 -3.04 10.09 -0.42
N ARG A 38 -4.03 9.35 0.12
CA ARG A 38 -3.78 8.18 0.97
C ARG A 38 -3.95 6.90 0.19
N VAL A 39 -2.84 6.18 0.03
CA VAL A 39 -2.77 4.93 -0.71
C VAL A 39 -2.55 3.77 0.24
N PHE A 40 -3.52 2.86 0.32
CA PHE A 40 -3.43 1.62 1.07
C PHE A 40 -2.98 0.52 0.11
N ALA A 41 -1.78 -0.02 0.29
CA ALA A 41 -1.18 -0.95 -0.66
C ALA A 41 -0.58 -2.18 0.04
N ALA A 42 -0.69 -3.33 -0.60
CA ALA A 42 -0.09 -4.57 -0.11
C ALA A 42 1.40 -4.39 0.20
N ALA A 43 1.89 -5.02 1.28
CA ALA A 43 3.26 -4.87 1.77
C ALA A 43 4.34 -5.16 0.71
N SER A 44 4.09 -6.09 -0.21
CA SER A 44 4.98 -6.43 -1.33
C SER A 44 5.14 -5.30 -2.35
N LEU A 45 4.19 -4.34 -2.40
CA LEU A 45 4.21 -3.19 -3.31
C LEU A 45 5.04 -2.01 -2.79
N GLN A 46 5.63 -2.08 -1.61
CA GLN A 46 6.23 -0.94 -0.94
C GLN A 46 7.21 -0.19 -1.84
N GLU A 47 8.27 -0.84 -2.32
CA GLU A 47 9.33 -0.17 -3.07
C GLU A 47 8.85 0.43 -4.41
N PRO A 48 8.15 -0.34 -5.28
CA PRO A 48 7.65 0.23 -6.54
C PRO A 48 6.62 1.35 -6.32
N PHE A 49 5.78 1.27 -5.27
CA PHE A 49 4.80 2.31 -4.98
C PHE A 49 5.44 3.57 -4.39
N GLU A 50 6.50 3.45 -3.57
CA GLU A 50 7.29 4.61 -3.13
C GLU A 50 7.96 5.32 -4.33
N GLU A 51 8.47 4.58 -5.32
CA GLU A 51 9.01 5.17 -6.56
C GLU A 51 7.92 5.87 -7.37
N LEU A 52 6.77 5.21 -7.60
CA LEU A 52 5.63 5.80 -8.31
C LEU A 52 5.03 6.99 -7.56
N GLY A 53 5.00 6.94 -6.23
CA GLY A 53 4.57 8.07 -5.39
C GLY A 53 5.46 9.29 -5.55
N GLN A 54 6.78 9.11 -5.58
CA GLN A 54 7.73 10.21 -5.83
C GLN A 54 7.54 10.80 -7.23
N GLN A 55 7.28 9.95 -8.23
CA GLN A 55 6.99 10.42 -9.58
C GLN A 55 5.69 11.22 -9.60
N PHE A 56 4.62 10.71 -8.99
CA PHE A 56 3.33 11.39 -8.90
C PHE A 56 3.45 12.76 -8.22
N GLU A 57 4.16 12.85 -7.09
CA GLU A 57 4.41 14.10 -6.38
C GLU A 57 5.21 15.12 -7.24
N SER A 58 6.12 14.62 -8.08
CA SER A 58 6.89 15.50 -8.98
C SER A 58 6.04 16.14 -10.08
N GLU A 59 4.92 15.52 -10.43
CA GLU A 59 3.95 15.99 -11.43
C GLU A 59 2.83 16.84 -10.79
N HIS A 60 2.69 16.78 -9.45
CA HIS A 60 1.64 17.44 -8.66
C HIS A 60 2.25 18.18 -7.47
N GLU A 61 2.78 19.39 -7.68
CA GLU A 61 3.59 20.16 -6.70
C GLU A 61 2.94 20.36 -5.31
N ASP A 62 1.60 20.36 -5.23
CA ASP A 62 0.85 20.57 -3.99
C ASP A 62 0.29 19.26 -3.39
N VAL A 63 0.69 18.10 -3.92
CA VAL A 63 0.23 16.77 -3.46
C VAL A 63 1.34 16.05 -2.71
N THR A 64 0.97 15.40 -1.62
CA THR A 64 1.82 14.42 -0.90
C THR A 64 1.12 13.07 -0.91
N VAL A 65 1.82 12.01 -1.32
CA VAL A 65 1.32 10.64 -1.28
C VAL A 65 1.70 9.98 0.04
N GLU A 66 0.70 9.63 0.84
CA GLU A 66 0.89 8.96 2.12
C GLU A 66 0.51 7.48 1.97
N PHE A 67 1.48 6.60 2.15
CA PHE A 67 1.27 5.15 2.02
C PHE A 67 0.99 4.49 3.36
N SER A 68 0.09 3.49 3.32
CA SER A 68 -0.11 2.52 4.38
C SER A 68 0.16 1.13 3.80
N PHE A 69 1.30 0.53 4.17
CA PHE A 69 1.68 -0.81 3.72
C PHE A 69 1.41 -1.85 4.80
N ALA A 70 0.62 -2.88 4.45
CA ALA A 70 0.33 -4.02 5.32
C ALA A 70 -0.16 -5.22 4.47
N GLY A 71 -0.53 -6.33 5.11
CA GLY A 71 -1.26 -7.39 4.40
C GLY A 71 -2.60 -6.87 3.89
N SER A 72 -3.00 -7.28 2.69
CA SER A 72 -4.24 -6.78 2.04
C SER A 72 -5.49 -7.04 2.88
N SER A 73 -5.53 -8.14 3.63
CA SER A 73 -6.62 -8.46 4.57
C SER A 73 -6.76 -7.39 5.67
N THR A 74 -5.64 -6.97 6.26
CA THR A 74 -5.62 -5.92 7.28
C THR A 74 -6.07 -4.58 6.70
N LEU A 75 -5.60 -4.23 5.49
CA LEU A 75 -5.93 -2.96 4.85
C LEU A 75 -7.41 -2.87 4.50
N VAL A 76 -7.99 -3.91 3.90
CA VAL A 76 -9.42 -3.91 3.55
C VAL A 76 -10.30 -3.84 4.80
N GLU A 77 -9.92 -4.51 5.90
CA GLU A 77 -10.61 -4.41 7.17
C GLU A 77 -10.56 -2.99 7.75
N GLN A 78 -9.42 -2.30 7.64
CA GLN A 78 -9.31 -0.90 8.06
C GLN A 78 -10.22 0.02 7.23
N ILE A 79 -10.29 -0.18 5.90
CA ILE A 79 -11.18 0.58 5.01
C ILE A 79 -12.64 0.31 5.39
N GLN A 80 -13.04 -0.94 5.59
CA GLN A 80 -14.39 -1.30 6.05
C GLN A 80 -14.76 -0.69 7.41
N GLN A 81 -13.75 -0.41 8.26
CA GLN A 81 -13.92 0.27 9.55
C GLN A 81 -13.89 1.81 9.42
N GLY A 82 -13.77 2.34 8.21
CA GLY A 82 -13.80 3.77 7.92
C GLY A 82 -12.43 4.46 7.93
N ALA A 83 -11.35 3.71 7.75
CA ALA A 83 -10.04 4.35 7.53
C ALA A 83 -10.07 5.17 6.22
N PRO A 84 -9.52 6.39 6.22
CA PRO A 84 -9.63 7.30 5.10
C PRO A 84 -8.60 6.95 4.00
N ALA A 85 -8.90 5.93 3.20
CA ALA A 85 -8.12 5.57 2.02
C ALA A 85 -8.70 6.25 0.77
N ASP A 86 -7.84 6.74 -0.11
CA ASP A 86 -8.22 7.25 -1.43
C ASP A 86 -8.07 6.16 -2.50
N VAL A 87 -7.05 5.29 -2.35
CA VAL A 87 -6.72 4.18 -3.25
C VAL A 87 -6.46 2.92 -2.44
N PHE A 88 -6.91 1.77 -2.93
CA PHE A 88 -6.59 0.45 -2.40
C PHE A 88 -5.96 -0.44 -3.49
N ALA A 89 -4.78 -1.00 -3.21
CA ALA A 89 -4.06 -1.94 -4.06
C ALA A 89 -3.82 -3.25 -3.29
N SER A 90 -4.49 -4.32 -3.72
CA SER A 90 -4.44 -5.64 -3.09
C SER A 90 -3.44 -6.57 -3.77
N ALA A 91 -2.89 -7.52 -3.02
CA ALA A 91 -2.04 -8.60 -3.54
C ALA A 91 -2.84 -9.87 -3.92
N ASP A 92 -4.16 -9.82 -3.89
CA ASP A 92 -5.06 -10.84 -4.41
C ASP A 92 -6.44 -10.26 -4.73
N THR A 93 -7.19 -10.97 -5.55
CA THR A 93 -8.59 -10.64 -5.87
C THR A 93 -9.51 -10.91 -4.68
N LYS A 94 -9.24 -11.94 -3.85
CA LYS A 94 -10.07 -12.32 -2.70
C LYS A 94 -10.23 -11.17 -1.68
N ASN A 95 -9.17 -10.41 -1.41
CA ASN A 95 -9.26 -9.25 -0.51
C ASN A 95 -9.83 -8.01 -1.21
N MET A 96 -9.64 -7.86 -2.52
CA MET A 96 -10.35 -6.84 -3.30
C MET A 96 -11.86 -7.11 -3.33
N ASP A 97 -12.27 -8.37 -3.49
CA ASP A 97 -13.70 -8.75 -3.45
C ASP A 97 -14.37 -8.38 -2.12
N LYS A 98 -13.64 -8.41 -1.00
CA LYS A 98 -14.18 -7.92 0.29
C LYS A 98 -14.50 -6.43 0.27
N LEU A 99 -13.73 -5.63 -0.48
CA LEU A 99 -14.01 -4.20 -0.66
C LEU A 99 -15.27 -4.01 -1.52
N THR A 100 -15.31 -4.67 -2.68
CA THR A 100 -16.41 -4.55 -3.65
C THR A 100 -17.72 -5.16 -3.11
N ASP A 101 -17.66 -6.28 -2.40
CA ASP A 101 -18.84 -6.87 -1.71
C ASP A 101 -19.43 -5.92 -0.65
N ALA A 102 -18.60 -5.05 -0.08
CA ALA A 102 -19.04 -4.01 0.86
C ALA A 102 -19.53 -2.72 0.15
N GLY A 103 -19.36 -2.62 -1.19
CA GLY A 103 -19.71 -1.43 -1.97
C GLY A 103 -18.88 -0.21 -1.62
N LEU A 104 -17.57 -0.42 -1.37
CA LEU A 104 -16.62 0.61 -0.97
C LEU A 104 -15.63 0.98 -2.07
N GLU A 105 -15.80 0.44 -3.27
CA GLU A 105 -15.09 0.88 -4.47
C GLU A 105 -15.81 2.06 -5.13
N GLU A 106 -15.04 3.06 -5.56
CA GLU A 106 -15.56 4.18 -6.39
C GLU A 106 -15.53 3.82 -7.89
N THR A 107 -14.50 3.05 -8.30
CA THR A 107 -14.32 2.58 -9.68
C THR A 107 -14.14 1.07 -9.71
N ASP A 108 -14.44 0.45 -10.86
CA ASP A 108 -14.17 -0.99 -11.03
C ASP A 108 -12.69 -1.28 -10.82
N PRO A 109 -12.30 -2.32 -10.03
CA PRO A 109 -10.91 -2.71 -9.86
C PRO A 109 -10.25 -3.10 -11.19
N VAL A 110 -8.98 -2.72 -11.32
CA VAL A 110 -8.15 -3.04 -12.50
C VAL A 110 -6.97 -3.89 -12.07
N ASP A 111 -6.81 -5.06 -12.69
CA ASP A 111 -5.63 -5.90 -12.51
C ASP A 111 -4.42 -5.22 -13.17
N PHE A 112 -3.32 -5.06 -12.42
CA PHE A 112 -2.17 -4.29 -12.90
C PHE A 112 -0.84 -5.05 -12.86
N THR A 113 -0.76 -6.15 -12.11
CA THR A 113 0.45 -6.97 -12.06
C THR A 113 0.16 -8.35 -11.45
N THR A 114 1.15 -9.24 -11.51
CA THR A 114 1.10 -10.57 -10.89
C THR A 114 2.37 -10.87 -10.08
N ASN A 115 2.29 -11.83 -9.17
CA ASN A 115 3.42 -12.34 -8.41
C ASN A 115 3.25 -13.85 -8.12
N THR A 116 4.32 -14.54 -7.77
CA THR A 116 4.30 -15.95 -7.38
C THR A 116 5.13 -16.17 -6.13
N LEU A 117 4.82 -17.24 -5.40
CA LEU A 117 5.58 -17.62 -4.22
C LEU A 117 6.97 -18.19 -4.57
N ARG A 118 7.89 -18.00 -3.65
CA ARG A 118 9.24 -18.55 -3.62
C ARG A 118 9.58 -18.94 -2.18
N ILE A 119 10.36 -20.00 -1.99
CA ILE A 119 10.89 -20.31 -0.66
C ILE A 119 12.07 -19.36 -0.41
N ALA A 120 12.05 -18.63 0.70
CA ALA A 120 13.17 -17.87 1.21
C ALA A 120 13.82 -18.62 2.36
N VAL A 121 15.14 -18.73 2.34
CA VAL A 121 15.94 -19.27 3.44
C VAL A 121 17.05 -18.27 3.80
N PRO A 122 17.56 -18.26 5.03
CA PRO A 122 18.70 -17.42 5.39
C PRO A 122 19.92 -17.70 4.49
N ALA A 123 20.77 -16.70 4.28
CA ALA A 123 21.98 -16.82 3.46
C ALA A 123 22.80 -18.04 3.86
N GLY A 124 23.24 -18.82 2.86
CA GLY A 124 23.98 -20.06 3.06
C GLY A 124 23.10 -21.26 3.40
N ASN A 125 21.77 -21.11 3.44
CA ASN A 125 20.80 -22.19 3.61
C ASN A 125 21.17 -23.19 4.72
N PRO A 126 21.30 -22.76 5.97
CA PRO A 126 21.82 -23.61 7.05
C PRO A 126 20.94 -24.83 7.35
N ALA A 127 19.63 -24.76 7.06
CA ALA A 127 18.70 -25.88 7.24
C ALA A 127 18.73 -26.88 6.07
N GLY A 128 19.38 -26.56 4.95
CA GLY A 128 19.51 -27.44 3.79
C GLY A 128 18.19 -27.68 3.06
N VAL A 129 17.31 -26.68 3.01
CA VAL A 129 16.05 -26.71 2.26
C VAL A 129 16.36 -26.79 0.77
N THR A 130 15.71 -27.69 0.03
CA THR A 130 15.99 -27.90 -1.41
C THR A 130 14.74 -27.76 -2.29
N ASP A 131 13.58 -27.95 -1.72
CA ASP A 131 12.29 -28.00 -2.42
C ASP A 131 11.12 -27.80 -1.44
N LEU A 132 9.91 -27.76 -1.98
CA LEU A 132 8.68 -27.57 -1.19
C LEU A 132 8.47 -28.71 -0.16
N ALA A 133 8.84 -29.95 -0.50
CA ALA A 133 8.68 -31.09 0.41
C ALA A 133 9.59 -30.99 1.65
N SER A 134 10.73 -30.32 1.54
CA SER A 134 11.64 -30.05 2.65
C SER A 134 10.97 -29.23 3.76
N LEU A 135 9.94 -28.43 3.44
CA LEU A 135 9.23 -27.58 4.40
C LEU A 135 8.37 -28.37 5.39
N THR A 136 8.11 -29.66 5.11
CA THR A 136 7.39 -30.56 6.04
C THR A 136 8.31 -31.17 7.10
N GLY A 137 9.61 -30.85 7.08
CA GLY A 137 10.63 -31.35 8.02
C GLY A 137 10.57 -30.66 9.39
N ASP A 138 11.52 -31.03 10.24
CA ASP A 138 11.70 -30.41 11.56
C ASP A 138 12.52 -29.12 11.40
N LEU A 139 11.84 -28.03 11.02
CA LEU A 139 12.42 -26.71 10.84
C LEU A 139 11.43 -25.61 11.31
N ASN A 140 11.94 -24.42 11.59
CA ASN A 140 11.12 -23.26 11.93
C ASN A 140 10.59 -22.63 10.63
N LEU A 141 9.50 -23.21 10.09
CA LEU A 141 8.80 -22.65 8.95
C LEU A 141 7.90 -21.49 9.39
N VAL A 142 7.98 -20.37 8.68
CA VAL A 142 7.07 -19.23 8.85
C VAL A 142 6.35 -18.95 7.54
N VAL A 143 5.04 -18.75 7.59
CA VAL A 143 4.19 -18.45 6.45
C VAL A 143 3.26 -17.28 6.80
N CYS A 144 2.52 -16.78 5.82
CA CYS A 144 1.44 -15.84 6.09
C CYS A 144 0.20 -16.58 6.64
N ALA A 145 -0.61 -15.88 7.44
CA ALA A 145 -1.92 -16.38 7.85
C ALA A 145 -2.86 -16.60 6.64
N PRO A 146 -3.80 -17.55 6.69
CA PRO A 146 -4.64 -17.93 5.54
C PRO A 146 -5.49 -16.81 4.93
N GLU A 147 -5.84 -15.80 5.70
CA GLU A 147 -6.59 -14.63 5.23
C GLU A 147 -5.74 -13.61 4.44
N VAL A 148 -4.41 -13.69 4.59
CA VAL A 148 -3.43 -12.84 3.89
C VAL A 148 -3.16 -13.41 2.50
N PRO A 149 -2.94 -12.60 1.44
CA PRO A 149 -2.74 -13.10 0.08
C PRO A 149 -1.65 -14.17 -0.07
N CYS A 150 -0.50 -14.00 0.59
CA CYS A 150 0.58 -15.00 0.60
C CYS A 150 0.20 -16.28 1.36
N GLY A 151 -0.66 -16.20 2.36
CA GLY A 151 -1.19 -17.37 3.07
C GLY A 151 -2.18 -18.17 2.23
N ALA A 152 -3.12 -17.49 1.58
CA ALA A 152 -4.03 -18.13 0.63
C ALA A 152 -3.28 -18.80 -0.54
N ALA A 153 -2.20 -18.16 -1.03
CA ALA A 153 -1.32 -18.77 -2.03
C ALA A 153 -0.56 -19.99 -1.45
N THR A 154 -0.14 -19.93 -0.19
CA THR A 154 0.49 -21.07 0.52
C THR A 154 -0.46 -22.26 0.59
N GLU A 155 -1.72 -22.09 1.00
CA GLU A 155 -2.73 -23.15 1.00
C GLU A 155 -2.92 -23.76 -0.41
N THR A 156 -2.92 -22.93 -1.45
CA THR A 156 -3.04 -23.40 -2.84
C THR A 156 -1.85 -24.27 -3.26
N VAL A 157 -0.62 -23.90 -2.91
CA VAL A 157 0.56 -24.73 -3.24
C VAL A 157 0.63 -25.99 -2.42
N GLU A 158 0.17 -25.98 -1.14
CA GLU A 158 0.03 -27.19 -0.33
C GLU A 158 -0.92 -28.20 -0.99
N GLU A 159 -2.10 -27.72 -1.42
CA GLU A 159 -3.08 -28.55 -2.10
C GLU A 159 -2.51 -29.12 -3.42
N ALA A 160 -1.88 -28.29 -4.24
CA ALA A 160 -1.28 -28.69 -5.51
C ALA A 160 -0.17 -29.72 -5.33
N ALA A 161 0.66 -29.58 -4.30
CA ALA A 161 1.74 -30.49 -3.98
C ALA A 161 1.29 -31.74 -3.22
N GLY A 162 0.07 -31.76 -2.65
CA GLY A 162 -0.41 -32.81 -1.75
C GLY A 162 0.40 -32.85 -0.45
N LEU A 163 0.84 -31.68 0.03
CA LEU A 163 1.61 -31.51 1.26
C LEU A 163 0.76 -30.83 2.34
N GLU A 164 1.19 -30.95 3.60
CA GLU A 164 0.62 -30.23 4.73
C GLU A 164 1.78 -29.62 5.54
N PHE A 165 1.82 -28.31 5.63
CA PHE A 165 2.85 -27.61 6.39
C PHE A 165 2.43 -27.47 7.86
N ALA A 166 3.43 -27.39 8.74
CA ALA A 166 3.23 -27.16 10.17
C ALA A 166 4.05 -25.90 10.58
N PRO A 167 3.64 -24.70 10.17
CA PRO A 167 4.40 -23.50 10.47
C PRO A 167 4.46 -23.24 11.98
N VAL A 168 5.61 -22.76 12.46
CA VAL A 168 5.76 -22.35 13.86
C VAL A 168 5.14 -20.97 14.12
N SER A 169 4.88 -20.21 13.05
CA SER A 169 4.24 -18.89 13.13
C SER A 169 3.57 -18.56 11.81
N GLU A 170 2.43 -17.85 11.91
CA GLU A 170 1.65 -17.31 10.79
C GLU A 170 1.63 -15.77 10.90
N GLU A 171 2.04 -15.07 9.84
CA GLU A 171 2.25 -13.64 9.85
C GLU A 171 1.15 -12.88 9.11
N GLN A 172 0.95 -11.62 9.51
CA GLN A 172 -0.08 -10.76 8.93
C GLN A 172 0.38 -10.03 7.65
N SER A 173 1.65 -10.17 7.27
CA SER A 173 2.17 -9.66 6.00
C SER A 173 3.36 -10.51 5.51
N VAL A 174 3.61 -10.49 4.20
CA VAL A 174 4.76 -11.17 3.61
C VAL A 174 6.08 -10.55 4.08
N THR A 175 6.09 -9.26 4.35
CA THR A 175 7.26 -8.55 4.92
C THR A 175 7.63 -9.09 6.30
N ASP A 176 6.64 -9.46 7.14
CA ASP A 176 6.90 -10.04 8.44
C ASP A 176 7.51 -11.44 8.33
N VAL A 177 7.05 -12.25 7.35
CA VAL A 177 7.67 -13.54 7.03
C VAL A 177 9.13 -13.35 6.61
N LEU A 178 9.38 -12.45 5.65
CA LEU A 178 10.73 -12.15 5.16
C LEU A 178 11.66 -11.69 6.29
N ASN A 179 11.16 -10.82 7.19
CA ASN A 179 11.93 -10.31 8.32
C ASN A 179 12.36 -11.44 9.27
N LYS A 180 11.51 -12.44 9.53
CA LYS A 180 11.87 -13.58 10.37
C LYS A 180 12.93 -14.47 9.71
N VAL A 181 12.88 -14.63 8.39
CA VAL A 181 13.92 -15.35 7.64
C VAL A 181 15.24 -14.57 7.67
N THR A 182 15.23 -13.29 7.36
CA THR A 182 16.44 -12.45 7.32
C THR A 182 17.10 -12.28 8.68
N SER A 183 16.31 -12.26 9.77
CA SER A 183 16.85 -12.20 11.15
C SER A 183 17.38 -13.55 11.66
N GLY A 184 17.10 -14.65 10.95
CA GLY A 184 17.45 -16.00 11.37
C GLY A 184 16.54 -16.57 12.47
N GLU A 185 15.36 -15.97 12.68
CA GLU A 185 14.32 -16.51 13.57
C GLU A 185 13.56 -17.66 12.89
N ALA A 186 13.51 -17.69 11.55
CA ALA A 186 12.96 -18.74 10.75
C ALA A 186 14.04 -19.44 9.91
N ASP A 187 13.95 -20.74 9.76
CA ASP A 187 14.80 -21.55 8.89
C ASP A 187 14.36 -21.46 7.42
N ALA A 188 13.07 -21.23 7.19
CA ALA A 188 12.46 -21.01 5.88
C ALA A 188 11.16 -20.21 6.00
N GLY A 189 10.79 -19.54 4.91
CA GLY A 189 9.49 -18.89 4.75
C GLY A 189 9.01 -18.95 3.31
N LEU A 190 7.68 -18.90 3.11
CA LEU A 190 7.08 -18.70 1.81
C LEU A 190 6.77 -17.21 1.62
N VAL A 191 7.46 -16.59 0.65
CA VAL A 191 7.36 -15.17 0.31
C VAL A 191 7.20 -15.03 -1.20
N TYR A 192 7.03 -13.82 -1.71
CA TYR A 192 7.00 -13.63 -3.16
C TYR A 192 8.40 -13.57 -3.77
N VAL A 193 8.49 -13.83 -5.08
CA VAL A 193 9.73 -13.65 -5.86
C VAL A 193 10.32 -12.26 -5.63
N THR A 194 9.48 -11.24 -5.65
CA THR A 194 9.89 -9.84 -5.45
C THR A 194 10.50 -9.58 -4.07
N ASP A 195 10.02 -10.27 -3.02
CA ASP A 195 10.57 -10.15 -1.67
C ASP A 195 11.98 -10.74 -1.57
N VAL A 196 12.22 -11.86 -2.28
CA VAL A 196 13.55 -12.47 -2.37
C VAL A 196 14.51 -11.55 -3.12
N GLU A 197 14.07 -10.97 -4.24
CA GLU A 197 14.88 -10.02 -5.02
C GLU A 197 15.24 -8.77 -4.19
N LYS A 198 14.26 -8.22 -3.46
CA LYS A 198 14.46 -7.10 -2.53
C LYS A 198 15.47 -7.43 -1.42
N ALA A 199 15.40 -8.63 -0.85
CA ALA A 199 16.29 -9.04 0.23
C ALA A 199 17.75 -9.26 -0.25
N GLY A 200 17.96 -9.52 -1.55
CA GLY A 200 19.28 -9.73 -2.14
C GLY A 200 20.09 -10.80 -1.40
N ASP A 201 21.34 -10.48 -1.05
CA ASP A 201 22.26 -11.43 -0.40
C ASP A 201 21.86 -11.83 1.04
N ALA A 202 20.80 -11.25 1.61
CA ALA A 202 20.36 -11.60 2.96
C ALA A 202 19.60 -12.94 3.01
N VAL A 203 19.06 -13.40 1.88
CA VAL A 203 18.36 -14.68 1.75
C VAL A 203 18.78 -15.39 0.47
N GLU A 204 18.56 -16.71 0.44
CA GLU A 204 18.57 -17.49 -0.79
C GLU A 204 17.13 -17.85 -1.16
N GLY A 205 16.77 -17.68 -2.44
CA GLY A 205 15.48 -18.05 -2.98
C GLY A 205 15.54 -19.43 -3.64
N ILE A 206 14.57 -20.29 -3.34
CA ILE A 206 14.44 -21.62 -3.93
C ILE A 206 13.12 -21.67 -4.70
N ASP A 207 13.21 -21.91 -6.00
CA ASP A 207 12.06 -22.05 -6.87
C ASP A 207 11.41 -23.42 -6.70
N PHE A 208 10.10 -23.48 -6.89
CA PHE A 208 9.33 -24.72 -6.92
C PHE A 208 8.22 -24.63 -7.96
N PRO A 209 7.90 -25.75 -8.65
CA PRO A 209 6.98 -25.70 -9.79
C PRO A 209 5.53 -25.38 -9.40
N GLU A 210 5.08 -25.77 -8.23
CA GLU A 210 3.70 -25.56 -7.73
C GLU A 210 3.37 -24.05 -7.53
N ALA A 211 4.38 -23.18 -7.49
CA ALA A 211 4.16 -21.73 -7.42
C ALA A 211 3.31 -21.22 -8.61
N GLN A 212 3.35 -21.90 -9.76
CA GLN A 212 2.56 -21.54 -10.93
C GLN A 212 1.06 -21.87 -10.79
N GLU A 213 0.68 -22.70 -9.82
CA GLU A 213 -0.72 -23.00 -9.51
C GLU A 213 -1.34 -21.92 -8.60
N ALA A 214 -0.51 -21.06 -7.99
CA ALA A 214 -0.89 -20.01 -7.06
C ALA A 214 -0.36 -18.63 -7.49
N VAL A 215 -0.65 -18.24 -8.72
CA VAL A 215 -0.31 -16.90 -9.20
C VAL A 215 -1.22 -15.87 -8.54
N ASN A 216 -0.63 -14.94 -7.81
CA ASN A 216 -1.35 -13.79 -7.26
C ASN A 216 -1.56 -12.73 -8.33
N THR A 217 -2.81 -12.34 -8.57
CA THR A 217 -3.18 -11.18 -9.38
C THR A 217 -3.41 -9.99 -8.46
N TYR A 218 -2.88 -8.85 -8.81
CA TYR A 218 -2.93 -7.62 -8.02
C TYR A 218 -3.91 -6.62 -8.64
N PRO A 219 -5.10 -6.44 -8.05
CA PRO A 219 -6.03 -5.39 -8.44
C PRO A 219 -5.80 -4.10 -7.66
N ILE A 220 -6.15 -2.97 -8.30
CA ILE A 220 -6.15 -1.62 -7.72
C ILE A 220 -7.45 -0.90 -8.05
N THR A 221 -7.96 -0.08 -7.12
CA THR A 221 -9.15 0.75 -7.32
C THR A 221 -9.09 2.02 -6.46
N THR A 222 -9.91 3.00 -6.79
CA THR A 222 -10.25 4.12 -5.90
C THR A 222 -11.32 3.71 -4.89
N VAL A 223 -11.28 4.31 -3.70
CA VAL A 223 -12.19 3.96 -2.59
C VAL A 223 -13.34 4.95 -2.53
N ASP A 224 -14.58 4.45 -2.35
CA ASP A 224 -15.77 5.29 -2.18
C ASP A 224 -15.65 6.20 -0.96
N GLY A 225 -16.13 7.42 -1.09
CA GLY A 225 -16.01 8.44 -0.05
C GLY A 225 -14.60 9.04 0.09
N SER A 226 -13.69 8.78 -0.86
CA SER A 226 -12.39 9.45 -0.95
C SER A 226 -12.54 10.97 -0.91
N ALA A 227 -11.66 11.64 -0.17
CA ALA A 227 -11.60 13.10 -0.20
C ALA A 227 -10.99 13.64 -1.52
N ASN A 228 -10.27 12.79 -2.25
CA ASN A 228 -9.49 13.14 -3.44
C ASN A 228 -9.73 12.19 -4.62
N PRO A 229 -11.00 11.96 -5.06
CA PRO A 229 -11.31 10.89 -6.01
C PRO A 229 -10.62 11.07 -7.37
N GLN A 230 -10.41 12.30 -7.83
CA GLN A 230 -9.70 12.57 -9.08
C GLN A 230 -8.20 12.25 -8.99
N LEU A 231 -7.53 12.68 -7.92
CA LEU A 231 -6.12 12.35 -7.69
C LEU A 231 -5.93 10.85 -7.47
N GLY A 232 -6.89 10.19 -6.79
CA GLY A 232 -6.88 8.74 -6.65
C GLY A 232 -6.93 8.03 -8.01
N GLN A 233 -7.81 8.49 -8.93
CA GLN A 233 -7.88 7.93 -10.27
C GLN A 233 -6.62 8.20 -11.09
N GLU A 234 -6.04 9.40 -11.01
CA GLU A 234 -4.79 9.74 -11.69
C GLU A 234 -3.62 8.85 -11.18
N PHE A 235 -3.59 8.52 -9.88
CA PHE A 235 -2.62 7.58 -9.34
C PHE A 235 -2.87 6.14 -9.84
N VAL A 236 -4.12 5.68 -9.89
CA VAL A 236 -4.50 4.39 -10.49
C VAL A 236 -4.05 4.34 -11.95
N ASP A 237 -4.31 5.40 -12.73
CA ASP A 237 -3.92 5.50 -14.14
C ASP A 237 -2.38 5.45 -14.31
N LEU A 238 -1.62 6.08 -13.43
CA LEU A 238 -0.15 5.98 -13.40
C LEU A 238 0.31 4.54 -13.15
N VAL A 239 -0.24 3.87 -12.13
CA VAL A 239 0.13 2.50 -11.76
C VAL A 239 -0.21 1.50 -12.86
N THR A 240 -1.38 1.64 -13.48
CA THR A 240 -1.88 0.73 -14.54
C THR A 240 -1.37 1.10 -15.93
N GLY A 241 -0.68 2.22 -16.06
CA GLY A 241 -0.10 2.71 -17.31
C GLY A 241 1.26 2.07 -17.66
N GLU A 242 1.81 2.47 -18.82
CA GLU A 242 3.09 1.94 -19.32
C GLU A 242 4.24 2.16 -18.34
N GLU A 243 4.31 3.33 -17.69
CA GLU A 243 5.38 3.64 -16.74
C GLU A 243 5.23 2.82 -15.44
N GLY A 244 4.00 2.65 -14.92
CA GLY A 244 3.74 1.81 -13.76
C GLY A 244 4.14 0.35 -14.01
N HIS A 245 3.74 -0.21 -15.15
CA HIS A 245 4.14 -1.57 -15.53
C HIS A 245 5.66 -1.71 -15.67
N LYS A 246 6.34 -0.69 -16.20
CA LYS A 246 7.80 -0.69 -16.35
C LYS A 246 8.50 -0.65 -14.98
N VAL A 247 8.02 0.17 -14.05
CA VAL A 247 8.53 0.22 -12.68
C VAL A 247 8.32 -1.13 -12.00
N LEU A 248 7.10 -1.66 -12.01
CA LEU A 248 6.77 -2.97 -11.40
C LEU A 248 7.63 -4.10 -11.96
N ALA A 249 7.81 -4.17 -13.30
CA ALA A 249 8.69 -5.15 -13.92
C ALA A 249 10.16 -5.00 -13.48
N GLY A 250 10.61 -3.77 -13.20
CA GLY A 250 11.94 -3.49 -12.64
C GLY A 250 12.17 -4.08 -11.25
N TYR A 251 11.08 -4.30 -10.49
CA TYR A 251 11.08 -4.93 -9.17
C TYR A 251 10.70 -6.43 -9.22
N GLY A 252 10.67 -7.05 -10.41
CA GLY A 252 10.44 -8.49 -10.57
C GLY A 252 8.98 -8.93 -10.61
N PHE A 253 8.01 -7.99 -10.64
CA PHE A 253 6.61 -8.33 -10.82
C PHE A 253 6.32 -8.83 -12.23
N GLY A 254 5.34 -9.74 -12.36
CA GLY A 254 4.86 -10.26 -13.64
C GLY A 254 3.97 -9.25 -14.39
N GLY A 255 3.64 -9.58 -15.64
CA GLY A 255 2.62 -8.84 -16.39
C GLY A 255 1.20 -9.11 -15.86
N ALA A 256 0.28 -8.16 -16.08
CA ALA A 256 -1.15 -8.34 -15.86
C ALA A 256 -1.81 -9.09 -17.01
#